data_a1d00e169245dd40a30ee1f19da83bc9
#
_entry.id   a1d00e169245dd40a30ee1f19da83bc9
#
_cell.length_a   1.000
_cell.length_b   1.000
_cell.length_c   1.000
_cell.angle_alpha   90.00
_cell.angle_beta   90.00
_cell.angle_gamma   90.00
#
_symmetry.space_group_name_H-M   'P 1'
#
loop_
_entity.id
_entity.type
_entity.pdbx_description
1 polymer ?
#
loop_
_entity_poly.entity_id
_entity_poly.type
_entity_poly.pdbx_seq_one_letter_code
_entity_poly.pdbx_strand_id
1 'polypeptide(L)'
;MGHMGKQLLLSILGMTGIKPSHIKVSTRTPQSAESVHSEVECFCDNRRLAAWADILFLCCLPSDLPKVSADLHSHLEKHCLVYSFTSAVPVTRLARLLGHSFILKPQYDFVPSESADVWLSCSHVTTALTDPLLIEASSPLEMTGAISLGLNWVCGVLYSLLNICTSASLGSSDALSLINSLFKEKSTHAVQLTAESFICSSYASSLLREEPFPWISLSDAQTKETPLLCFLSSNKSMQHCISAAYKSLLETPVKYK
;
A
#
# COMPACT_ATOMS: atom_id res chain seq x y z
N MET A 1 -10.32 -10.13 -17.14
CA MET A 1 -9.59 -9.76 -15.90
C MET A 1 -9.24 -11.03 -15.14
N GLY A 2 -8.02 -11.13 -14.55
CA GLY A 2 -7.60 -12.29 -13.78
C GLY A 2 -8.24 -12.36 -12.39
N HIS A 3 -8.11 -13.51 -11.71
CA HIS A 3 -8.72 -13.74 -10.39
C HIS A 3 -8.28 -12.70 -9.34
N MET A 4 -7.00 -12.39 -9.24
CA MET A 4 -6.46 -11.37 -8.31
C MET A 4 -7.11 -10.01 -8.53
N GLY A 5 -7.14 -9.51 -9.76
CA GLY A 5 -7.75 -8.22 -10.08
C GLY A 5 -9.24 -8.18 -9.81
N LYS A 6 -9.96 -9.30 -10.02
CA LYS A 6 -11.38 -9.40 -9.68
C LYS A 6 -11.61 -9.30 -8.17
N GLN A 7 -10.85 -10.04 -7.37
CA GLN A 7 -10.96 -10.00 -5.90
C GLN A 7 -10.60 -8.60 -5.35
N LEU A 8 -9.56 -7.98 -5.88
CA LEU A 8 -9.17 -6.62 -5.50
C LEU A 8 -10.30 -5.62 -5.81
N LEU A 9 -10.86 -5.65 -7.02
CA LEU A 9 -11.95 -4.77 -7.43
C LEU A 9 -13.15 -4.91 -6.50
N LEU A 10 -13.58 -6.13 -6.23
CA LEU A 10 -14.69 -6.41 -5.31
C LEU A 10 -14.41 -5.93 -3.90
N SER A 11 -13.16 -6.09 -3.41
CA SER A 11 -12.76 -5.62 -2.09
C SER A 11 -12.77 -4.09 -2.00
N ILE A 12 -12.25 -3.39 -3.01
CA ILE A 12 -12.28 -1.92 -3.04
C ILE A 12 -13.73 -1.42 -3.03
N LEU A 13 -14.57 -1.95 -3.90
CA LEU A 13 -15.98 -1.52 -4.01
C LEU A 13 -16.80 -1.87 -2.77
N GLY A 14 -16.50 -3.00 -2.11
CA GLY A 14 -17.26 -3.48 -0.95
C GLY A 14 -16.82 -2.90 0.40
N MET A 15 -15.53 -2.54 0.52
CA MET A 15 -14.91 -2.19 1.80
C MET A 15 -14.49 -0.72 1.91
N THR A 16 -14.42 -0.02 0.77
CA THR A 16 -14.03 1.40 0.75
C THR A 16 -15.17 2.27 0.22
N GLY A 17 -15.10 3.57 0.47
CA GLY A 17 -16.05 4.52 -0.11
C GLY A 17 -15.69 4.99 -1.54
N ILE A 18 -14.76 4.33 -2.20
CA ILE A 18 -14.33 4.70 -3.56
C ILE A 18 -15.46 4.38 -4.54
N LYS A 19 -15.91 5.40 -5.27
CA LYS A 19 -16.97 5.24 -6.27
C LYS A 19 -16.45 4.47 -7.50
N PRO A 20 -17.30 3.65 -8.15
CA PRO A 20 -16.92 2.93 -9.38
C PRO A 20 -16.34 3.83 -10.47
N SER A 21 -16.83 5.08 -10.59
CA SER A 21 -16.33 6.08 -11.54
C SER A 21 -14.87 6.51 -11.32
N HIS A 22 -14.33 6.26 -10.13
CA HIS A 22 -12.93 6.51 -9.78
C HIS A 22 -12.05 5.28 -9.96
N ILE A 23 -12.59 4.22 -10.56
CA ILE A 23 -11.85 2.98 -10.81
C ILE A 23 -11.89 2.68 -12.31
N LYS A 24 -10.73 2.38 -12.88
CA LYS A 24 -10.60 1.93 -14.26
C LYS A 24 -9.80 0.63 -14.32
N VAL A 25 -10.14 -0.22 -15.25
CA VAL A 25 -9.50 -1.52 -15.44
C VAL A 25 -8.95 -1.65 -16.84
N SER A 26 -7.64 -1.88 -16.98
CA SER A 26 -7.06 -2.32 -18.24
C SER A 26 -6.86 -3.84 -18.23
N THR A 27 -7.45 -4.53 -19.20
CA THR A 27 -7.41 -5.99 -19.30
C THR A 27 -7.48 -6.44 -20.76
N ARG A 28 -6.91 -7.59 -21.09
CA ARG A 28 -6.97 -8.20 -22.43
C ARG A 28 -8.39 -8.55 -22.88
N THR A 29 -9.30 -8.76 -21.92
CA THR A 29 -10.70 -9.14 -22.17
C THR A 29 -11.63 -8.19 -21.40
N PRO A 30 -11.91 -6.97 -21.91
CA PRO A 30 -12.76 -6.00 -21.22
C PRO A 30 -14.14 -6.54 -20.87
N GLN A 31 -14.78 -7.27 -21.80
CA GLN A 31 -16.13 -7.86 -21.59
C GLN A 31 -16.23 -8.73 -20.35
N SER A 32 -15.15 -9.46 -20.00
CA SER A 32 -15.12 -10.28 -18.78
C SER A 32 -14.99 -9.47 -17.50
N ALA A 33 -14.60 -8.21 -17.60
CA ALA A 33 -14.49 -7.31 -16.45
C ALA A 33 -15.79 -6.51 -16.24
N GLU A 34 -16.46 -6.09 -17.29
CA GLU A 34 -17.77 -5.43 -17.24
C GLU A 34 -18.84 -6.29 -16.54
N SER A 35 -18.75 -7.62 -16.68
CA SER A 35 -19.62 -8.54 -15.96
C SER A 35 -19.46 -8.52 -14.44
N VAL A 36 -18.38 -7.94 -13.92
CA VAL A 36 -18.12 -7.84 -12.46
C VAL A 36 -18.80 -6.61 -11.88
N HIS A 37 -18.74 -5.47 -12.60
CA HIS A 37 -19.41 -4.23 -12.20
C HIS A 37 -19.61 -3.32 -13.41
N SER A 38 -20.85 -3.06 -13.77
CA SER A 38 -21.23 -2.33 -15.00
C SER A 38 -20.81 -0.85 -15.00
N GLU A 39 -20.59 -0.26 -13.84
CA GLU A 39 -20.22 1.16 -13.72
C GLU A 39 -18.69 1.41 -13.74
N VAL A 40 -17.88 0.34 -13.73
CA VAL A 40 -16.42 0.44 -13.81
C VAL A 40 -15.98 0.46 -15.26
N GLU A 41 -15.27 1.51 -15.67
CA GLU A 41 -14.74 1.62 -17.03
C GLU A 41 -13.66 0.55 -17.28
N CYS A 42 -13.91 -0.32 -18.28
CA CYS A 42 -13.01 -1.40 -18.65
C CYS A 42 -12.54 -1.27 -20.11
N PHE A 43 -11.24 -1.40 -20.33
CA PHE A 43 -10.65 -1.28 -21.68
C PHE A 43 -9.36 -2.11 -21.80
N CYS A 44 -8.75 -2.12 -23.00
CA CYS A 44 -7.49 -2.80 -23.27
C CYS A 44 -6.44 -1.77 -23.72
N ASP A 45 -6.00 -0.90 -22.80
CA ASP A 45 -4.98 0.12 -23.04
C ASP A 45 -4.25 0.46 -21.73
N ASN A 46 -3.07 -0.12 -21.54
CA ASN A 46 -2.26 0.11 -20.35
C ASN A 46 -1.70 1.54 -20.30
N ARG A 47 -1.41 2.18 -21.43
CA ARG A 47 -0.88 3.55 -21.50
C ARG A 47 -1.91 4.54 -21.04
N ARG A 48 -3.14 4.41 -21.54
CA ARG A 48 -4.28 5.23 -21.10
C ARG A 48 -4.54 5.10 -19.60
N LEU A 49 -4.42 3.87 -19.06
CA LEU A 49 -4.57 3.65 -17.62
C LEU A 49 -3.45 4.33 -16.82
N ALA A 50 -2.19 4.18 -17.26
CA ALA A 50 -1.03 4.77 -16.59
C ALA A 50 -1.09 6.29 -16.51
N ALA A 51 -1.48 6.96 -17.59
CA ALA A 51 -1.61 8.41 -17.65
C ALA A 51 -2.78 8.99 -16.84
N TRP A 52 -3.71 8.14 -16.39
CA TRP A 52 -4.88 8.56 -15.63
C TRP A 52 -4.75 8.25 -14.12
N ALA A 53 -3.99 7.22 -13.75
CA ALA A 53 -4.02 6.67 -12.41
C ALA A 53 -3.16 7.44 -11.40
N ASP A 54 -3.72 7.79 -10.25
CA ASP A 54 -2.97 8.21 -9.06
C ASP A 54 -2.42 6.99 -8.30
N ILE A 55 -3.17 5.88 -8.31
CA ILE A 55 -2.76 4.59 -7.74
C ILE A 55 -2.98 3.50 -8.77
N LEU A 56 -1.93 2.77 -9.12
CA LEU A 56 -1.95 1.69 -10.09
C LEU A 56 -1.67 0.34 -9.42
N PHE A 57 -2.61 -0.60 -9.53
CA PHE A 57 -2.44 -1.97 -9.03
C PHE A 57 -1.99 -2.92 -10.14
N LEU A 58 -0.81 -3.53 -9.98
CA LEU A 58 -0.28 -4.54 -10.90
C LEU A 58 -0.73 -5.94 -10.46
N CYS A 59 -1.79 -6.44 -11.10
CA CYS A 59 -2.37 -7.77 -10.87
C CYS A 59 -2.02 -8.78 -11.97
N CYS A 60 -1.02 -8.48 -12.82
CA CYS A 60 -0.56 -9.36 -13.88
C CYS A 60 0.35 -10.47 -13.36
N LEU A 61 0.47 -11.54 -14.14
CA LEU A 61 1.44 -12.60 -13.85
C LEU A 61 2.89 -12.09 -14.07
N PRO A 62 3.88 -12.64 -13.37
CA PRO A 62 5.29 -12.32 -13.60
C PRO A 62 5.74 -12.50 -15.06
N SER A 63 5.16 -13.46 -15.78
CA SER A 63 5.42 -13.70 -17.20
C SER A 63 4.92 -12.60 -18.12
N ASP A 64 3.83 -11.93 -17.76
CA ASP A 64 3.24 -10.83 -18.53
C ASP A 64 3.90 -9.46 -18.22
N LEU A 65 4.62 -9.39 -17.10
CA LEU A 65 5.19 -8.15 -16.59
C LEU A 65 6.09 -7.40 -17.57
N PRO A 66 7.00 -8.05 -18.34
CA PRO A 66 7.84 -7.34 -19.31
C PRO A 66 7.02 -6.59 -20.36
N LYS A 67 5.95 -7.20 -20.87
CA LYS A 67 5.05 -6.58 -21.84
C LYS A 67 4.25 -5.44 -21.22
N VAL A 68 3.66 -5.66 -20.06
CA VAL A 68 2.90 -4.64 -19.32
C VAL A 68 3.80 -3.46 -18.97
N SER A 69 5.02 -3.73 -18.48
CA SER A 69 5.98 -2.67 -18.13
C SER A 69 6.40 -1.83 -19.34
N ALA A 70 6.54 -2.43 -20.52
CA ALA A 70 6.86 -1.68 -21.75
C ALA A 70 5.75 -0.69 -22.13
N ASP A 71 4.48 -1.05 -21.89
CA ASP A 71 3.36 -0.14 -22.12
C ASP A 71 3.27 0.97 -21.06
N LEU A 72 3.65 0.68 -19.80
CA LEU A 72 3.57 1.62 -18.67
C LEU A 72 4.76 2.57 -18.63
N HIS A 73 5.94 2.09 -19.03
CA HIS A 73 7.15 2.88 -19.05
C HIS A 73 6.95 4.19 -19.83
N SER A 74 7.37 5.30 -19.29
CA SER A 74 7.19 6.65 -19.83
C SER A 74 5.76 7.23 -19.79
N HIS A 75 4.77 6.49 -19.28
CA HIS A 75 3.40 6.98 -19.16
C HIS A 75 2.96 7.13 -17.69
N LEU A 76 3.73 6.57 -16.74
CA LEU A 76 3.47 6.73 -15.31
C LEU A 76 3.89 8.14 -14.87
N GLU A 77 2.95 8.86 -14.29
CA GLU A 77 3.23 10.15 -13.66
C GLU A 77 4.07 9.94 -12.38
N LYS A 78 4.95 10.90 -12.04
CA LYS A 78 5.86 10.78 -10.90
C LYS A 78 5.13 10.51 -9.57
N HIS A 79 3.93 11.05 -9.42
CA HIS A 79 3.10 10.90 -8.22
C HIS A 79 2.24 9.62 -8.20
N CYS A 80 2.20 8.86 -9.30
CA CYS A 80 1.43 7.62 -9.36
C CYS A 80 2.05 6.54 -8.46
N LEU A 81 1.35 6.14 -7.42
CA LEU A 81 1.76 5.02 -6.57
C LEU A 81 1.46 3.70 -7.27
N VAL A 82 2.50 2.94 -7.60
CA VAL A 82 2.34 1.59 -8.16
C VAL A 82 2.38 0.55 -7.04
N TYR A 83 1.27 -0.16 -6.83
CA TYR A 83 1.20 -1.29 -5.90
C TYR A 83 1.29 -2.61 -6.67
N SER A 84 2.29 -3.44 -6.37
CA SER A 84 2.53 -4.67 -7.11
C SER A 84 2.18 -5.92 -6.31
N PHE A 85 1.30 -6.77 -6.86
CA PHE A 85 1.01 -8.10 -6.35
C PHE A 85 1.95 -9.19 -6.90
N THR A 86 2.93 -8.83 -7.73
CA THR A 86 3.91 -9.79 -8.27
C THR A 86 4.96 -10.17 -7.22
N SER A 87 4.61 -11.04 -6.28
CA SER A 87 5.44 -11.41 -5.12
C SER A 87 6.83 -11.92 -5.51
N ALA A 88 6.94 -12.70 -6.57
CA ALA A 88 8.19 -13.30 -7.03
C ALA A 88 9.20 -12.32 -7.67
N VAL A 89 8.79 -11.07 -7.97
CA VAL A 89 9.67 -10.10 -8.65
C VAL A 89 10.20 -9.09 -7.63
N PRO A 90 11.53 -8.96 -7.46
CA PRO A 90 12.11 -7.97 -6.55
C PRO A 90 11.70 -6.54 -6.90
N VAL A 91 11.50 -5.68 -5.89
CA VAL A 91 11.08 -4.28 -6.10
C VAL A 91 12.08 -3.49 -6.95
N THR A 92 13.38 -3.76 -6.79
CA THR A 92 14.45 -3.14 -7.60
C THR A 92 14.35 -3.50 -9.08
N ARG A 93 13.94 -4.74 -9.40
CA ARG A 93 13.67 -5.16 -10.78
C ARG A 93 12.41 -4.49 -11.34
N LEU A 94 11.34 -4.39 -10.53
CA LEU A 94 10.13 -3.64 -10.90
C LEU A 94 10.45 -2.19 -11.22
N ALA A 95 11.21 -1.51 -10.36
CA ALA A 95 11.62 -0.13 -10.55
C ALA A 95 12.38 0.09 -11.87
N ARG A 96 13.29 -0.85 -12.21
CA ARG A 96 14.04 -0.80 -13.48
C ARG A 96 13.14 -1.04 -14.69
N LEU A 97 12.21 -2.01 -14.62
CA LEU A 97 11.30 -2.33 -15.72
C LEU A 97 10.32 -1.19 -15.99
N LEU A 98 9.80 -0.55 -14.95
CA LEU A 98 8.82 0.52 -15.04
C LEU A 98 9.44 1.91 -15.23
N GLY A 99 10.76 2.07 -15.03
CA GLY A 99 11.41 3.38 -14.98
C GLY A 99 10.85 4.28 -13.88
N HIS A 100 10.38 3.71 -12.78
CA HIS A 100 9.62 4.37 -11.74
C HIS A 100 10.03 3.91 -10.35
N SER A 101 10.13 4.82 -9.38
CA SER A 101 10.61 4.51 -8.03
C SER A 101 9.53 4.54 -6.94
N PHE A 102 8.34 5.04 -7.28
CA PHE A 102 7.21 5.12 -6.35
C PHE A 102 6.39 3.83 -6.40
N ILE A 103 7.04 2.71 -6.01
CA ILE A 103 6.48 1.36 -6.08
C ILE A 103 6.42 0.78 -4.67
N LEU A 104 5.22 0.38 -4.25
CA LEU A 104 5.00 -0.36 -3.02
C LEU A 104 4.75 -1.84 -3.35
N LYS A 105 5.51 -2.73 -2.72
CA LYS A 105 5.38 -4.17 -2.89
C LYS A 105 5.36 -4.84 -1.52
N PRO A 106 4.34 -5.65 -1.19
CA PRO A 106 4.33 -6.40 0.06
C PRO A 106 5.49 -7.39 0.10
N GLN A 107 6.14 -7.44 1.26
CA GLN A 107 7.13 -8.45 1.61
C GLN A 107 6.52 -9.28 2.73
N TYR A 108 6.48 -10.59 2.53
CA TYR A 108 5.91 -11.52 3.48
C TYR A 108 7.04 -12.27 4.17
N ASP A 109 7.01 -12.29 5.50
CA ASP A 109 7.83 -13.13 6.33
C ASP A 109 7.01 -14.37 6.72
N PHE A 110 7.57 -15.55 6.50
CA PHE A 110 6.96 -16.80 6.91
C PHE A 110 7.31 -17.08 8.36
N VAL A 111 6.28 -17.29 9.17
CA VAL A 111 6.41 -17.62 10.58
C VAL A 111 5.99 -19.08 10.76
N PRO A 112 6.82 -19.92 11.40
CA PRO A 112 6.40 -21.27 11.76
C PRO A 112 5.18 -21.19 12.71
N SER A 113 4.03 -21.61 12.23
CA SER A 113 2.77 -21.56 12.99
C SER A 113 1.89 -22.72 12.60
N GLU A 114 1.17 -23.26 13.56
CA GLU A 114 0.11 -24.25 13.36
C GLU A 114 -1.16 -23.64 12.73
N SER A 115 -1.18 -22.32 12.55
CA SER A 115 -2.35 -21.55 12.08
C SER A 115 -2.52 -21.53 10.53
N ALA A 116 -1.81 -22.37 9.80
CA ALA A 116 -1.93 -22.42 8.32
C ALA A 116 -3.38 -22.68 7.86
N ASP A 117 -4.15 -23.43 8.63
CA ASP A 117 -5.55 -23.78 8.31
C ASP A 117 -6.48 -22.56 8.31
N VAL A 118 -6.17 -21.50 9.04
CA VAL A 118 -6.95 -20.26 9.07
C VAL A 118 -7.04 -19.63 7.67
N TRP A 119 -5.94 -19.68 6.89
CA TRP A 119 -5.90 -19.13 5.54
C TRP A 119 -6.67 -19.95 4.51
N LEU A 120 -6.91 -21.23 4.79
CA LEU A 120 -7.63 -22.15 3.92
C LEU A 120 -9.15 -22.08 4.11
N SER A 121 -9.62 -21.44 5.17
CA SER A 121 -11.05 -21.38 5.53
C SER A 121 -11.87 -20.45 4.63
N CYS A 122 -11.26 -19.50 3.95
CA CYS A 122 -11.96 -18.49 3.16
C CYS A 122 -11.67 -18.61 1.66
N SER A 123 -12.73 -18.69 0.86
CA SER A 123 -12.66 -18.72 -0.62
C SER A 123 -12.66 -17.33 -1.27
N HIS A 124 -13.11 -16.30 -0.54
CA HIS A 124 -13.25 -14.92 -1.05
C HIS A 124 -12.55 -13.91 -0.14
N VAL A 125 -11.81 -12.99 -0.74
CA VAL A 125 -11.06 -11.94 -0.01
C VAL A 125 -12.02 -11.01 0.75
N THR A 126 -13.17 -10.67 0.21
CA THR A 126 -14.18 -9.84 0.88
C THR A 126 -14.68 -10.47 2.18
N THR A 127 -14.87 -11.79 2.21
CA THR A 127 -15.23 -12.52 3.43
C THR A 127 -14.06 -12.59 4.40
N ALA A 128 -12.85 -12.83 3.90
CA ALA A 128 -11.64 -12.85 4.72
C ALA A 128 -11.38 -11.52 5.45
N LEU A 129 -11.66 -10.40 4.79
CA LEU A 129 -11.48 -9.06 5.36
C LEU A 129 -12.49 -8.71 6.47
N THR A 130 -13.51 -9.53 6.67
CA THR A 130 -14.51 -9.39 7.76
C THR A 130 -14.38 -10.47 8.83
N ASP A 131 -13.50 -11.44 8.66
CA ASP A 131 -13.25 -12.51 9.62
C ASP A 131 -12.22 -12.05 10.68
N PRO A 132 -12.59 -11.96 11.98
CA PRO A 132 -11.70 -11.49 13.02
C PRO A 132 -10.40 -12.31 13.15
N LEU A 133 -10.46 -13.63 12.92
CA LEU A 133 -9.27 -14.49 12.99
C LEU A 133 -8.30 -14.21 11.85
N LEU A 134 -8.82 -13.95 10.64
CA LEU A 134 -7.99 -13.59 9.49
C LEU A 134 -7.45 -12.16 9.60
N ILE A 135 -8.22 -11.22 10.14
CA ILE A 135 -7.77 -9.87 10.44
C ILE A 135 -6.61 -9.91 11.44
N GLU A 136 -6.75 -10.71 12.50
CA GLU A 136 -5.69 -10.91 13.50
C GLU A 136 -4.45 -11.53 12.86
N ALA A 137 -4.62 -12.63 12.10
CA ALA A 137 -3.52 -13.35 11.46
C ALA A 137 -2.79 -12.53 10.38
N SER A 138 -3.47 -11.58 9.72
CA SER A 138 -2.90 -10.70 8.68
C SER A 138 -2.36 -9.37 9.23
N SER A 139 -2.51 -9.12 10.54
CA SER A 139 -2.06 -7.88 11.17
C SER A 139 -0.55 -7.69 10.98
N PRO A 140 -0.12 -6.54 10.44
CA PRO A 140 1.29 -6.28 10.24
C PRO A 140 2.02 -6.26 11.57
N LEU A 141 3.26 -6.78 11.56
CA LEU A 141 4.17 -6.84 12.72
C LEU A 141 3.75 -7.82 13.83
N GLU A 142 2.61 -8.48 13.71
CA GLU A 142 2.23 -9.58 14.60
C GLU A 142 2.71 -10.92 14.00
N MET A 143 3.27 -11.76 14.89
CA MET A 143 3.87 -13.03 14.50
C MET A 143 2.92 -14.22 14.82
N THR A 144 1.62 -13.95 14.86
CA THR A 144 0.59 -14.93 15.23
C THR A 144 0.08 -15.75 14.04
N GLY A 145 0.19 -15.21 12.83
CA GLY A 145 -0.18 -15.91 11.60
C GLY A 145 1.02 -16.59 10.94
N ALA A 146 0.78 -17.54 10.05
CA ALA A 146 1.84 -18.21 9.26
C ALA A 146 2.55 -17.25 8.28
N ILE A 147 1.95 -16.10 8.01
CA ILE A 147 2.46 -15.06 7.10
C ILE A 147 2.32 -13.71 7.79
N SER A 148 3.39 -12.95 7.87
CA SER A 148 3.40 -11.59 8.42
C SER A 148 3.91 -10.59 7.39
N LEU A 149 3.37 -9.37 7.45
CA LEU A 149 3.92 -8.22 6.74
C LEU A 149 5.01 -7.56 7.58
N GLY A 150 6.23 -7.57 7.07
CA GLY A 150 7.40 -7.09 7.80
C GLY A 150 7.49 -5.56 7.92
N LEU A 151 8.43 -5.09 8.76
CA LEU A 151 8.70 -3.66 8.99
C LEU A 151 8.98 -2.88 7.70
N ASN A 152 9.69 -3.47 6.75
CA ASN A 152 10.02 -2.82 5.48
C ASN A 152 8.77 -2.44 4.67
N TRP A 153 7.75 -3.30 4.68
CA TRP A 153 6.48 -2.99 4.04
C TRP A 153 5.76 -1.85 4.77
N VAL A 154 5.71 -1.88 6.09
CA VAL A 154 5.12 -0.81 6.91
C VAL A 154 5.83 0.52 6.67
N CYS A 155 7.17 0.53 6.61
CA CYS A 155 7.94 1.71 6.23
C CYS A 155 7.55 2.20 4.82
N GLY A 156 7.43 1.29 3.86
CA GLY A 156 6.98 1.61 2.51
C GLY A 156 5.61 2.30 2.49
N VAL A 157 4.65 1.80 3.28
CA VAL A 157 3.32 2.41 3.41
C VAL A 157 3.42 3.82 3.99
N LEU A 158 4.14 4.01 5.11
CA LEU A 158 4.28 5.32 5.74
C LEU A 158 5.01 6.33 4.85
N TYR A 159 6.07 5.90 4.16
CA TYR A 159 6.74 6.75 3.16
C TYR A 159 5.85 7.04 1.95
N SER A 160 4.96 6.12 1.56
CA SER A 160 4.01 6.40 0.47
C SER A 160 3.02 7.49 0.87
N LEU A 161 2.52 7.47 2.10
CA LEU A 161 1.66 8.53 2.64
C LEU A 161 2.40 9.88 2.68
N LEU A 162 3.67 9.88 3.10
CA LEU A 162 4.50 11.09 3.10
C LEU A 162 4.67 11.66 1.70
N ASN A 163 4.98 10.82 0.70
CA ASN A 163 5.10 11.24 -0.69
C ASN A 163 3.79 11.77 -1.28
N ILE A 164 2.64 11.19 -0.90
CA ILE A 164 1.32 11.69 -1.29
C ILE A 164 1.12 13.10 -0.73
N CYS A 165 1.44 13.34 0.55
CA CYS A 165 1.41 14.67 1.14
C CYS A 165 2.34 15.65 0.41
N THR A 166 3.56 15.20 0.06
CA THR A 166 4.53 15.99 -0.71
C THR A 166 3.99 16.34 -2.10
N SER A 167 3.36 15.38 -2.78
CA SER A 167 2.74 15.59 -4.09
C SER A 167 1.60 16.62 -4.04
N ALA A 168 0.87 16.63 -2.93
CA ALA A 168 -0.19 17.63 -2.65
C ALA A 168 0.38 18.97 -2.14
N SER A 169 1.70 19.14 -2.11
CA SER A 169 2.38 20.35 -1.60
C SER A 169 2.05 20.68 -0.15
N LEU A 170 1.71 19.68 0.67
CA LEU A 170 1.48 19.88 2.10
C LEU A 170 2.81 20.16 2.82
N GLY A 171 2.83 21.15 3.69
CA GLY A 171 3.95 21.43 4.57
C GLY A 171 4.26 20.26 5.52
N SER A 172 5.48 20.16 5.97
CA SER A 172 5.97 19.06 6.81
C SER A 172 5.16 18.90 8.10
N SER A 173 4.73 20.00 8.71
CA SER A 173 3.88 20.00 9.91
C SER A 173 2.50 19.38 9.65
N ASP A 174 1.87 19.75 8.54
CA ASP A 174 0.53 19.26 8.19
C ASP A 174 0.57 17.80 7.76
N ALA A 175 1.60 17.41 7.00
CA ALA A 175 1.83 16.02 6.62
C ALA A 175 2.00 15.12 7.85
N LEU A 176 2.82 15.52 8.83
CA LEU A 176 3.00 14.78 10.08
C LEU A 176 1.71 14.74 10.91
N SER A 177 0.97 15.85 10.99
CA SER A 177 -0.32 15.89 11.68
C SER A 177 -1.32 14.92 11.07
N LEU A 178 -1.41 14.88 9.73
CA LEU A 178 -2.29 13.97 9.00
C LEU A 178 -1.90 12.50 9.23
N ILE A 179 -0.61 12.15 9.08
CA ILE A 179 -0.14 10.78 9.29
C ILE A 179 -0.35 10.35 10.75
N ASN A 180 -0.01 11.19 11.72
CA ASN A 180 -0.22 10.88 13.13
C ASN A 180 -1.70 10.76 13.51
N SER A 181 -2.60 11.42 12.77
CA SER A 181 -4.04 11.30 13.03
C SER A 181 -4.56 9.87 12.87
N LEU A 182 -3.90 9.06 12.03
CA LEU A 182 -4.24 7.64 11.82
C LEU A 182 -4.05 6.79 13.09
N PHE A 183 -3.22 7.27 14.03
CA PHE A 183 -2.85 6.54 15.25
C PHE A 183 -3.42 7.15 16.53
N LYS A 184 -4.05 8.33 16.48
CA LYS A 184 -4.49 9.09 17.67
C LYS A 184 -5.43 8.32 18.61
N GLU A 185 -6.40 7.60 18.05
CA GLU A 185 -7.42 6.90 18.84
C GLU A 185 -6.91 5.60 19.48
N LYS A 186 -5.74 5.11 19.06
CA LYS A 186 -5.19 3.80 19.44
C LYS A 186 -3.97 3.88 20.35
N SER A 187 -3.48 5.09 20.62
CA SER A 187 -2.31 5.29 21.47
C SER A 187 -2.72 5.64 22.90
N THR A 188 -2.46 4.76 23.84
CA THR A 188 -2.52 5.05 25.29
C THR A 188 -1.33 5.91 25.75
N HIS A 189 -0.26 5.97 24.97
CA HIS A 189 0.91 6.82 25.15
C HIS A 189 1.10 7.65 23.90
N ALA A 190 1.39 8.95 24.06
CA ALA A 190 1.54 9.93 22.98
C ALA A 190 2.82 9.70 22.13
N VAL A 191 2.97 8.49 21.57
CA VAL A 191 4.04 8.24 20.59
C VAL A 191 3.62 8.83 19.27
N GLN A 192 4.41 9.78 18.78
CA GLN A 192 4.17 10.47 17.52
C GLN A 192 5.36 10.30 16.58
N LEU A 193 5.07 10.21 15.29
CA LEU A 193 6.06 10.31 14.23
C LEU A 193 6.47 11.78 14.10
N THR A 194 7.77 12.03 14.07
CA THR A 194 8.38 13.34 13.88
C THR A 194 9.14 13.38 12.55
N ALA A 195 9.63 14.54 12.13
CA ALA A 195 10.46 14.65 10.93
C ALA A 195 11.68 13.71 11.00
N GLU A 196 12.32 13.62 12.16
CA GLU A 196 13.47 12.75 12.43
C GLU A 196 13.15 11.26 12.30
N SER A 197 11.87 10.89 12.43
CA SER A 197 11.43 9.50 12.16
C SER A 197 11.54 9.14 10.69
N PHE A 198 11.43 10.10 9.78
CA PHE A 198 11.40 9.86 8.32
C PHE A 198 12.73 10.19 7.62
N ILE A 199 13.43 11.20 8.07
CA ILE A 199 14.63 11.72 7.43
C ILE A 199 15.76 11.89 8.44
N CYS A 200 17.01 12.03 7.97
CA CYS A 200 18.14 12.21 8.88
C CYS A 200 18.01 13.51 9.72
N SER A 201 18.49 13.46 10.96
CA SER A 201 18.32 14.53 11.94
C SER A 201 18.89 15.88 11.47
N SER A 202 19.99 15.87 10.71
CA SER A 202 20.57 17.11 10.16
C SER A 202 19.63 17.79 9.18
N TYR A 203 18.94 17.04 8.33
CA TYR A 203 17.95 17.60 7.40
C TYR A 203 16.65 17.97 8.12
N ALA A 204 16.20 17.14 9.05
CA ALA A 204 15.00 17.39 9.85
C ALA A 204 15.08 18.71 10.62
N SER A 205 16.27 19.03 11.16
CA SER A 205 16.51 20.30 11.89
C SER A 205 16.46 21.55 11.01
N SER A 206 16.68 21.42 9.70
CA SER A 206 16.63 22.52 8.75
C SER A 206 15.29 22.65 8.01
N LEU A 207 14.43 21.61 8.09
CA LEU A 207 13.15 21.58 7.39
C LEU A 207 12.15 22.55 8.03
N LEU A 208 11.66 23.51 7.26
CA LEU A 208 10.63 24.45 7.72
C LEU A 208 9.26 23.77 7.77
N ARG A 209 8.39 24.26 8.66
CA ARG A 209 7.04 23.69 8.87
C ARG A 209 6.15 23.71 7.63
N GLU A 210 6.29 24.76 6.81
CA GLU A 210 5.54 24.97 5.57
C GLU A 210 6.21 24.31 4.36
N GLU A 211 7.45 23.87 4.50
CA GLU A 211 8.18 23.19 3.43
C GLU A 211 7.75 21.72 3.36
N PRO A 212 7.41 21.19 2.17
CA PRO A 212 7.08 19.78 2.02
C PRO A 212 8.32 18.90 2.24
N PHE A 213 8.08 17.66 2.66
CA PHE A 213 9.15 16.67 2.75
C PHE A 213 9.81 16.41 1.39
N PRO A 214 11.10 16.03 1.38
CA PRO A 214 11.73 15.57 0.16
C PRO A 214 11.05 14.30 -0.37
N TRP A 215 11.05 14.12 -1.69
CA TRP A 215 10.53 12.91 -2.31
C TRP A 215 11.38 11.69 -1.97
N ILE A 216 10.77 10.66 -1.42
CA ILE A 216 11.44 9.43 -1.01
C ILE A 216 11.23 8.33 -2.05
N SER A 217 12.32 7.71 -2.51
CA SER A 217 12.25 6.51 -3.37
C SER A 217 11.74 5.32 -2.56
N LEU A 218 10.54 4.82 -2.88
CA LEU A 218 9.99 3.65 -2.17
C LEU A 218 10.76 2.37 -2.48
N SER A 219 11.32 2.24 -3.68
CA SER A 219 12.18 1.10 -4.01
C SER A 219 13.42 1.04 -3.11
N ASP A 220 13.98 2.19 -2.76
CA ASP A 220 15.11 2.28 -1.83
C ASP A 220 14.65 2.09 -0.38
N ALA A 221 13.54 2.72 0.01
CA ALA A 221 13.00 2.62 1.37
C ALA A 221 12.63 1.19 1.79
N GLN A 222 12.27 0.34 0.82
CA GLN A 222 11.93 -1.07 1.07
C GLN A 222 13.15 -2.01 1.03
N THR A 223 14.33 -1.54 0.61
CA THR A 223 15.52 -2.40 0.40
C THR A 223 16.74 -1.94 1.18
N LYS A 224 16.72 -0.73 1.71
CA LYS A 224 17.84 -0.12 2.45
C LYS A 224 17.41 0.21 3.88
N GLU A 225 18.40 0.34 4.75
CA GLU A 225 18.17 0.88 6.08
C GLU A 225 17.73 2.35 5.97
N THR A 226 16.68 2.71 6.70
CA THR A 226 16.11 4.07 6.71
C THR A 226 15.89 4.55 8.14
N PRO A 227 15.82 5.90 8.38
CA PRO A 227 15.48 6.42 9.70
C PRO A 227 14.18 5.83 10.25
N LEU A 228 13.16 5.67 9.40
CA LEU A 228 11.88 5.11 9.82
C LEU A 228 12.00 3.62 10.22
N LEU A 229 12.79 2.84 9.51
CA LEU A 229 13.03 1.44 9.86
C LEU A 229 13.74 1.34 11.22
N CYS A 230 14.78 2.16 11.47
CA CYS A 230 15.47 2.23 12.75
C CYS A 230 14.53 2.65 13.88
N PHE A 231 13.71 3.68 13.65
CA PHE A 231 12.72 4.16 14.60
C PHE A 231 11.69 3.08 14.95
N LEU A 232 11.07 2.45 13.94
CA LEU A 232 10.05 1.44 14.16
C LEU A 232 10.62 0.17 14.78
N SER A 233 11.83 -0.27 14.43
CA SER A 233 12.45 -1.48 15.01
C SER A 233 12.71 -1.35 16.50
N SER A 234 13.01 -0.14 16.98
CA SER A 234 13.26 0.15 18.39
C SER A 234 12.00 0.53 19.19
N ASN A 235 10.89 0.88 18.53
CA ASN A 235 9.70 1.45 19.16
C ASN A 235 8.50 0.46 19.14
N LYS A 236 8.44 -0.41 20.15
CA LYS A 236 7.35 -1.40 20.30
C LYS A 236 5.97 -0.76 20.47
N SER A 237 5.89 0.40 21.12
CA SER A 237 4.60 1.10 21.30
C SER A 237 4.05 1.57 19.94
N MET A 238 4.90 2.09 19.05
CA MET A 238 4.47 2.47 17.69
C MET A 238 4.08 1.25 16.85
N GLN A 239 4.81 0.13 16.94
CA GLN A 239 4.43 -1.11 16.28
C GLN A 239 3.02 -1.56 16.70
N HIS A 240 2.74 -1.52 18.01
CA HIS A 240 1.40 -1.84 18.53
C HIS A 240 0.32 -0.87 18.02
N CYS A 241 0.59 0.43 17.96
CA CYS A 241 -0.34 1.41 17.40
C CYS A 241 -0.65 1.13 15.93
N ILE A 242 0.35 0.72 15.14
CA ILE A 242 0.19 0.37 13.72
C ILE A 242 -0.71 -0.86 13.57
N SER A 243 -0.46 -1.93 14.34
CA SER A 243 -1.29 -3.14 14.34
C SER A 243 -2.74 -2.83 14.76
N ALA A 244 -2.91 -2.02 15.80
CA ALA A 244 -4.24 -1.60 16.26
C ALA A 244 -4.99 -0.74 15.22
N ALA A 245 -4.28 0.17 14.54
CA ALA A 245 -4.86 0.97 13.46
C ALA A 245 -5.29 0.09 12.27
N TYR A 246 -4.47 -0.89 11.89
CA TYR A 246 -4.81 -1.85 10.83
C TYR A 246 -6.11 -2.60 11.15
N LYS A 247 -6.23 -3.19 12.34
CA LYS A 247 -7.43 -3.90 12.80
C LYS A 247 -8.65 -2.99 12.75
N SER A 248 -8.54 -1.79 13.29
CA SER A 248 -9.63 -0.81 13.32
C SER A 248 -10.13 -0.39 11.93
N LEU A 249 -9.24 -0.26 10.97
CA LEU A 249 -9.62 0.08 9.58
C LEU A 249 -10.46 -1.04 8.93
N LEU A 250 -10.23 -2.30 9.28
CA LEU A 250 -10.98 -3.44 8.76
C LEU A 250 -12.28 -3.69 9.52
N GLU A 251 -12.30 -3.48 10.83
CA GLU A 251 -13.47 -3.67 11.68
C GLU A 251 -14.56 -2.60 11.47
N THR A 252 -14.17 -1.42 10.99
CA THR A 252 -15.09 -0.32 10.75
C THR A 252 -15.14 0.01 9.25
N PRO A 253 -15.83 -0.80 8.43
CA PRO A 253 -15.97 -0.50 7.02
C PRO A 253 -16.67 0.85 6.87
N VAL A 254 -16.05 1.76 6.13
CA VAL A 254 -16.57 3.11 5.89
C VAL A 254 -17.86 2.98 5.09
N LYS A 255 -18.99 2.98 5.76
CA LYS A 255 -20.32 3.10 5.12
C LYS A 255 -20.50 4.57 4.73
N TYR A 256 -20.11 4.92 3.52
CA TYR A 256 -20.59 6.17 2.93
C TYR A 256 -22.07 6.00 2.58
N LYS A 257 -22.90 6.85 3.20
CA LYS A 257 -24.29 7.04 2.81
C LYS A 257 -24.37 7.80 1.48
#